data_f2331674cb1f65860d65b2feee7c1160
#
_entry.id   f2331674cb1f65860d65b2feee7c1160
#
_cell.length_a   1.000
_cell.length_b   1.000
_cell.length_c   1.000
_cell.angle_alpha   90.00
_cell.angle_beta   90.00
_cell.angle_gamma   90.00
#
_symmetry.space_group_name_H-M   'P 1'
#
loop_
_entity.id
_entity.type
_entity.pdbx_description
1 polymer ?
#
loop_
_entity_poly.entity_id
_entity_poly.type
_entity_poly.pdbx_seq_one_letter_code
_entity_poly.pdbx_strand_id
1 'polypeptide(L)' 'MQEKVQRIIDVLKPAFAGTEVVLLGVNNGIVRVQIFASGCHGGPPKEATLALLQEELMEEIPEIKEIVAD' A
#
# COMPACT_ATOMS: atom_id res chain seq x y z
N MET A 1 0.90 9.30 12.03
CA MET A 1 0.75 7.98 11.40
C MET A 1 0.72 8.04 9.89
N GLN A 2 -0.02 8.99 9.33
CA GLN A 2 -0.13 9.12 7.87
C GLN A 2 1.23 9.33 7.19
N GLU A 3 2.08 10.13 7.78
CA GLU A 3 3.40 10.38 7.23
C GLU A 3 4.26 9.11 7.17
N LYS A 4 4.19 8.30 8.21
CA LYS A 4 4.93 7.05 8.22
C LYS A 4 4.43 6.09 7.16
N VAL A 5 3.11 6.02 7.00
CA VAL A 5 2.50 5.17 5.98
C VAL A 5 2.95 5.63 4.59
N GLN A 6 2.93 6.93 4.34
CA GLN A 6 3.35 7.47 3.05
C GLN A 6 4.82 7.15 2.78
N ARG A 7 5.67 7.26 3.80
CA ARG A 7 7.08 6.94 3.65
C ARG A 7 7.30 5.49 3.29
N ILE A 8 6.58 4.59 3.94
CA ILE A 8 6.69 3.16 3.66
C ILE A 8 6.23 2.87 2.24
N ILE A 9 5.14 3.48 1.81
CA ILE A 9 4.66 3.34 0.44
C ILE A 9 5.72 3.81 -0.55
N ASP A 10 6.35 4.94 -0.28
CA ASP A 10 7.41 5.46 -1.15
C ASP A 10 8.62 4.52 -1.24
N VAL A 11 8.98 3.93 -0.12
CA VAL A 11 10.09 2.96 -0.09
C VAL A 11 9.73 1.71 -0.89
N LEU A 12 8.48 1.31 -0.87
CA LEU A 12 8.03 0.11 -1.57
C LEU A 12 7.72 0.35 -3.05
N LYS A 13 7.69 1.59 -3.49
CA LYS A 13 7.39 1.88 -4.90
C LYS A 13 8.22 1.07 -5.90
N PRO A 14 9.53 0.93 -5.72
CA PRO A 14 10.30 0.10 -6.65
C PRO A 14 9.85 -1.35 -6.71
N ALA A 15 9.29 -1.86 -5.62
CA ALA A 15 8.78 -3.22 -5.58
C ALA A 15 7.43 -3.38 -6.28
N PHE A 16 6.75 -2.26 -6.53
CA PHE A 16 5.45 -2.27 -7.20
C PHE A 16 5.59 -1.98 -8.70
N ALA A 17 6.58 -2.55 -9.35
CA ALA A 17 6.85 -2.28 -10.75
C ALA A 17 5.57 -2.39 -11.59
N GLY A 18 5.21 -1.31 -12.27
CA GLY A 18 4.00 -1.27 -13.09
C GLY A 18 2.72 -1.00 -12.34
N THR A 19 2.80 -0.80 -11.04
CA THR A 19 1.62 -0.53 -10.21
C THR A 19 1.87 0.73 -9.41
N GLU A 20 0.89 1.60 -9.36
CA GLU A 20 0.96 2.82 -8.57
C GLU A 20 0.03 2.71 -7.38
N VAL A 21 0.53 3.06 -6.22
CA VAL A 21 -0.25 3.06 -4.98
C VAL A 21 -0.32 4.46 -4.44
N VAL A 22 -1.54 4.93 -4.22
CA VAL A 22 -1.80 6.27 -3.68
C VAL A 22 -2.45 6.13 -2.31
N LEU A 23 -1.89 6.82 -1.33
CA LEU A 23 -2.48 6.84 0.00
C LEU A 23 -3.65 7.81 0.02
N LEU A 24 -4.82 7.31 0.35
CA LEU A 24 -6.03 8.13 0.47
C LEU A 24 -6.19 8.70 1.87
N GLY A 25 -5.83 7.93 2.88
CA GLY A 25 -5.93 8.39 4.25
C GLY A 25 -5.73 7.27 5.25
N VAL A 26 -5.60 7.65 6.50
CA VAL A 26 -5.48 6.71 7.61
C VAL A 26 -6.46 7.16 8.69
N ASN A 27 -7.28 6.23 9.14
CA ASN A 27 -8.27 6.54 10.16
C ASN A 27 -8.48 5.33 11.07
N ASN A 28 -8.27 5.53 12.37
CA ASN A 28 -8.49 4.50 13.38
C ASN A 28 -7.76 3.18 13.08
N GLY A 29 -6.55 3.28 12.59
CA GLY A 29 -5.77 2.09 12.24
C GLY A 29 -6.14 1.47 10.91
N ILE A 30 -7.06 2.07 10.18
CA ILE A 30 -7.46 1.62 8.85
C ILE A 30 -6.77 2.50 7.81
N VAL A 31 -5.96 1.88 6.97
CA VAL A 31 -5.24 2.57 5.91
C VAL A 31 -6.02 2.40 4.61
N ARG A 32 -6.35 3.50 3.98
CA ARG A 32 -7.05 3.48 2.70
C ARG A 32 -6.09 3.87 1.60
N VAL A 33 -5.99 3.03 0.61
CA VAL A 33 -5.13 3.27 -0.54
C VAL A 33 -5.90 3.03 -1.82
N GLN A 34 -5.39 3.60 -2.91
CA GLN A 34 -5.91 3.34 -4.23
C GLN A 34 -4.79 2.74 -5.05
N ILE A 35 -5.07 1.66 -5.73
CA ILE A 35 -4.07 0.94 -6.51
C ILE A 35 -4.41 1.05 -7.98
N PHE A 36 -3.47 1.57 -8.77
CA PHE A 36 -3.61 1.69 -10.21
C PHE A 36 -2.62 0.78 -10.89
N ALA A 37 -3.11 -0.12 -11.72
CA ALA A 37 -2.25 -0.91 -12.58
C ALA A 37 -1.93 -0.08 -13.82
N SER A 38 -0.72 0.44 -13.90
CA SER A 38 -0.34 1.32 -14.98
C SER A 38 0.17 0.57 -16.20
N GLY A 39 0.48 -0.70 -16.07
CA GLY A 39 0.95 -1.51 -17.18
C GLY A 39 -0.16 -2.36 -17.74
N CYS A 40 -0.10 -2.65 -19.01
CA CYS A 40 -1.05 -3.56 -19.62
C CYS A 40 -0.78 -5.00 -19.22
N HIS A 41 0.46 -5.30 -18.91
CA HIS A 41 0.89 -6.66 -18.63
C HIS A 41 2.00 -6.67 -17.61
N GLY A 42 2.13 -7.74 -16.90
CA GLY A 42 3.32 -8.03 -16.14
C GLY A 42 3.42 -7.36 -14.77
N GLY A 43 2.47 -6.57 -14.37
CA GLY A 43 2.45 -6.07 -13.01
C GLY A 43 1.96 -7.15 -12.06
N PRO A 44 2.33 -7.10 -10.78
CA PRO A 44 1.76 -8.02 -9.81
C PRO A 44 0.26 -7.80 -9.70
N PRO A 45 -0.51 -8.83 -9.37
CA PRO A 45 -1.94 -8.63 -9.13
C PRO A 45 -2.16 -7.65 -7.98
N LYS A 46 -3.28 -6.97 -8.04
CA LYS A 46 -3.66 -6.01 -7.00
C LYS A 46 -3.60 -6.64 -5.61
N GLU A 47 -4.02 -7.89 -5.52
CA GLU A 47 -4.01 -8.62 -4.25
C GLU A 47 -2.61 -8.83 -3.71
N ALA A 48 -1.65 -9.11 -4.58
CA ALA A 48 -0.27 -9.28 -4.16
C ALA A 48 0.32 -7.98 -3.66
N THR A 49 0.02 -6.88 -4.36
CA THR A 49 0.46 -5.55 -3.93
C THR A 49 -0.12 -5.20 -2.57
N LEU A 50 -1.40 -5.47 -2.40
CA LEU A 50 -2.09 -5.21 -1.14
C LEU A 50 -1.51 -6.05 0.00
N ALA A 51 -1.23 -7.32 -0.27
CA ALA A 51 -0.65 -8.21 0.72
C ALA A 51 0.73 -7.73 1.16
N LEU A 52 1.54 -7.29 0.22
CA LEU A 52 2.87 -6.76 0.54
C LEU A 52 2.76 -5.48 1.37
N LEU A 53 1.88 -4.58 0.99
CA LEU A 53 1.64 -3.37 1.74
C LEU A 53 1.19 -3.69 3.17
N GLN A 54 0.27 -4.60 3.29
CA GLN A 54 -0.26 -4.99 4.60
C GLN A 54 0.84 -5.54 5.49
N GLU A 55 1.65 -6.43 4.95
CA GLU A 55 2.73 -7.04 5.70
C GLU A 55 3.73 -6.00 6.17
N GLU A 56 4.19 -5.14 5.27
CA GLU A 56 5.18 -4.12 5.61
C GLU A 56 4.62 -3.07 6.57
N LEU A 57 3.42 -2.60 6.32
CA LEU A 57 2.82 -1.58 7.16
C LEU A 57 2.51 -2.10 8.56
N MET A 58 2.01 -3.31 8.67
CA MET A 58 1.72 -3.88 9.97
C MET A 58 2.98 -4.18 10.77
N GLU A 59 4.06 -4.53 10.09
CA GLU A 59 5.33 -4.77 10.74
C GLU A 59 5.93 -3.48 11.27
N GLU A 60 5.89 -2.41 10.47
CA GLU A 60 6.45 -1.13 10.86
C GLU A 60 5.56 -0.35 11.81
N ILE A 61 4.26 -0.48 11.64
CA ILE A 61 3.27 0.26 12.43
C ILE A 61 2.25 -0.74 13.00
N PRO A 62 2.52 -1.28 14.18
CA PRO A 62 1.62 -2.28 14.78
C PRO A 62 0.20 -1.76 15.05
N GLU A 63 0.02 -0.45 15.08
CA GLU A 63 -1.28 0.16 15.31
C GLU A 63 -2.23 -0.04 14.13
N ILE A 64 -1.71 -0.36 12.97
CA ILE A 64 -2.54 -0.59 11.79
C ILE A 64 -3.32 -1.90 11.96
N LYS A 65 -4.62 -1.81 11.76
CA LYS A 65 -5.51 -2.96 11.89
C LYS A 65 -5.87 -3.55 10.54
N GLU A 66 -6.06 -2.69 9.55
CA GLU A 66 -6.54 -3.13 8.25
C GLU A 66 -6.09 -2.17 7.17
N ILE A 67 -5.94 -2.69 5.97
CA ILE A 67 -5.63 -1.89 4.80
C ILE A 67 -6.75 -2.15 3.78
N VAL A 68 -7.35 -1.07 3.32
CA VAL A 68 -8.43 -1.13 2.36
C VAL A 68 -7.96 -0.54 1.03
N ALA A 69 -8.14 -1.27 -0.04
CA ALA A 69 -7.82 -0.80 -1.37
C ALA A 69 -9.11 -0.47 -2.12
N ASP A 70 -9.19 0.72 -2.62
CA ASP A 70 -10.33 1.15 -3.47
C ASP A 70 -10.12 0.73 -4.92
#